data_b58678cd0a35df7600814bb484c36779
#
_entry.id   b58678cd0a35df7600814bb484c36779
#
_cell.length_a   1.000
_cell.length_b   1.000
_cell.length_c   1.000
_cell.angle_alpha   90.00
_cell.angle_beta   90.00
_cell.angle_gamma   90.00
#
_symmetry.space_group_name_H-M   'P 1'
#
loop_
_entity.id
_entity.type
_entity.pdbx_description
1 polymer ?
#
loop_
_entity_poly.entity_id
_entity_poly.type
_entity_poly.pdbx_seq_one_letter_code
_entity_poly.pdbx_strand_id
1 'polypeptide(L)'
;GKFVELRAALVVAGMGRGLTLYQEVHALSKLSNPRVERRFLNSLHAWMPKDVSVVILTDAGFHKPWFAHVERLGWGWVGRVRSGGGHLSQDRKHWQDASRWFAKATRKAQRVAGCWLTKRHRLACDVVLYQRRVKGGKRYGRAGYKVTPKARQEARKSAHEPWLLTHSPRLSHVRADQIVAWYSQRMQIEENFRDHKSPVFGLGLRVSQSRSANRLLALLLIGSVAAYLLWHIGQLAEAEGLHQRFKATTRTAREFSLINLGLLICAVHLAGLTHHALASLYERLGI
;
A
#
# COMPACT_ATOMS: atom_id res chain seq x y z
N GLY A 1 -13.72 6.41 13.85
CA GLY A 1 -12.60 6.10 14.76
C GLY A 1 -12.04 7.37 15.36
N LYS A 2 -11.41 7.25 16.54
CA LYS A 2 -10.79 8.40 17.24
C LYS A 2 -9.33 8.63 16.83
N PHE A 3 -8.76 7.69 16.07
CA PHE A 3 -7.35 7.68 15.74
C PHE A 3 -7.11 7.55 14.24
N VAL A 4 -5.99 8.06 13.79
CA VAL A 4 -5.41 7.87 12.47
C VAL A 4 -4.07 7.16 12.61
N GLU A 5 -3.79 6.24 11.71
CA GLU A 5 -2.53 5.52 11.62
C GLU A 5 -1.75 6.01 10.40
N LEU A 6 -0.48 6.34 10.61
CA LEU A 6 0.53 6.49 9.55
C LEU A 6 1.39 5.22 9.55
N ARG A 7 1.54 4.60 8.39
CA ARG A 7 2.30 3.36 8.24
C ARG A 7 3.16 3.41 6.98
N ALA A 8 4.42 3.08 7.14
CA ALA A 8 5.31 2.70 6.04
C ALA A 8 5.43 1.17 5.99
N ALA A 9 5.23 0.61 4.82
CA ALA A 9 5.36 -0.82 4.61
C ALA A 9 6.20 -1.10 3.36
N LEU A 10 7.11 -2.07 3.47
CA LEU A 10 7.88 -2.56 2.35
C LEU A 10 6.96 -3.37 1.43
N VAL A 11 6.99 -3.02 0.16
CA VAL A 11 6.28 -3.76 -0.89
C VAL A 11 7.20 -4.86 -1.40
N VAL A 12 6.73 -6.10 -1.33
CA VAL A 12 7.47 -7.27 -1.83
C VAL A 12 6.65 -7.94 -2.92
N ALA A 13 7.27 -8.17 -4.06
CA ALA A 13 6.61 -8.84 -5.19
C ALA A 13 6.13 -10.25 -4.79
N GLY A 14 4.91 -10.61 -5.19
CA GLY A 14 4.34 -11.93 -4.90
C GLY A 14 3.80 -12.14 -3.47
N MET A 15 4.09 -11.25 -2.52
CA MET A 15 3.61 -11.39 -1.14
C MET A 15 2.11 -11.16 -0.96
N GLY A 16 1.52 -10.26 -1.73
CA GLY A 16 0.13 -9.84 -1.58
C GLY A 16 -0.15 -9.00 -0.32
N ARG A 17 0.86 -8.75 0.51
CA ARG A 17 0.85 -7.91 1.73
C ARG A 17 2.16 -7.15 1.83
N GLY A 18 2.12 -5.91 2.33
CA GLY A 18 3.34 -5.17 2.65
C GLY A 18 3.87 -5.55 4.03
N LEU A 19 5.17 -5.55 4.23
CA LEU A 19 5.79 -5.70 5.55
C LEU A 19 5.87 -4.34 6.22
N THR A 20 5.30 -4.21 7.42
CA THR A 20 5.36 -2.96 8.17
C THR A 20 6.79 -2.69 8.61
N LEU A 21 7.34 -1.54 8.19
CA LEU A 21 8.66 -1.04 8.59
C LEU A 21 8.56 -0.06 9.75
N TYR A 22 7.58 0.85 9.69
CA TYR A 22 7.38 1.89 10.68
C TYR A 22 5.92 2.29 10.76
N GLN A 23 5.44 2.59 11.96
CA GLN A 23 4.05 3.01 12.17
C GLN A 23 3.90 3.94 13.37
N GLU A 24 2.97 4.88 13.26
CA GLU A 24 2.57 5.81 14.31
C GLU A 24 1.05 5.88 14.38
N VAL A 25 0.53 6.13 15.60
CA VAL A 25 -0.90 6.34 15.85
C VAL A 25 -1.11 7.72 16.46
N HIS A 26 -2.00 8.49 15.86
CA HIS A 26 -2.32 9.86 16.27
C HIS A 26 -3.81 10.04 16.49
N ALA A 27 -4.19 11.09 17.24
CA ALA A 27 -5.57 11.53 17.28
C ALA A 27 -6.07 11.90 15.87
N LEU A 28 -7.35 11.66 15.59
CA LEU A 28 -7.95 11.96 14.28
C LEU A 28 -7.78 13.42 13.86
N SER A 29 -7.73 14.37 14.81
CA SER A 29 -7.44 15.79 14.55
C SER A 29 -6.06 16.05 13.90
N LYS A 30 -5.19 15.04 13.88
CA LYS A 30 -3.87 15.11 13.24
C LYS A 30 -3.86 14.53 11.81
N LEU A 31 -5.02 14.12 11.30
CA LEU A 31 -5.14 13.66 9.91
C LEU A 31 -4.67 14.76 8.94
N SER A 32 -3.82 14.39 7.98
CA SER A 32 -3.23 15.31 6.99
C SER A 32 -2.47 16.49 7.59
N ASN A 33 -1.90 16.33 8.79
CA ASN A 33 -1.12 17.38 9.44
C ASN A 33 0.34 17.35 8.93
N PRO A 34 0.83 18.40 8.22
CA PRO A 34 2.15 18.36 7.60
C PRO A 34 3.33 18.30 8.59
N ARG A 35 3.13 18.71 9.85
CA ARG A 35 4.18 18.61 10.88
C ARG A 35 4.32 17.15 11.34
N VAL A 36 3.20 16.46 11.55
CA VAL A 36 3.17 15.03 11.91
C VAL A 36 3.75 14.20 10.78
N GLU A 37 3.30 14.45 9.54
CA GLU A 37 3.78 13.76 8.35
C GLU A 37 5.29 13.93 8.14
N ARG A 38 5.83 15.13 8.35
CA ARG A 38 7.28 15.37 8.27
C ARG A 38 8.07 14.65 9.36
N ARG A 39 7.55 14.64 10.60
CA ARG A 39 8.20 13.90 11.68
C ARG A 39 8.24 12.41 11.38
N PHE A 40 7.13 11.86 10.92
CA PHE A 40 7.04 10.46 10.50
C PHE A 40 8.09 10.10 9.43
N LEU A 41 8.22 10.94 8.39
CA LEU A 41 9.22 10.73 7.33
C LEU A 41 10.66 10.84 7.86
N ASN A 42 10.93 11.80 8.76
CA ASN A 42 12.26 11.95 9.37
C ASN A 42 12.61 10.72 10.24
N SER A 43 11.66 10.24 11.03
CA SER A 43 11.86 9.01 11.82
C SER A 43 12.13 7.82 10.91
N LEU A 44 11.33 7.64 9.87
CA LEU A 44 11.56 6.57 8.88
C LEU A 44 12.94 6.70 8.22
N HIS A 45 13.33 7.91 7.83
CA HIS A 45 14.63 8.18 7.21
C HIS A 45 15.81 7.83 8.11
N ALA A 46 15.68 8.07 9.42
CA ALA A 46 16.74 7.74 10.38
C ALA A 46 17.01 6.23 10.52
N TRP A 47 16.00 5.39 10.20
CA TRP A 47 16.10 3.93 10.25
C TRP A 47 16.51 3.30 8.90
N MET A 48 16.38 4.04 7.81
CA MET A 48 16.70 3.49 6.49
C MET A 48 18.21 3.40 6.27
N PRO A 49 18.73 2.28 5.72
CA PRO A 49 20.11 2.19 5.29
C PRO A 49 20.45 3.29 4.27
N LYS A 50 21.68 3.82 4.34
CA LYS A 50 22.10 4.96 3.50
C LYS A 50 22.35 4.58 2.04
N ASP A 51 22.61 3.33 1.78
CA ASP A 51 22.96 2.75 0.48
C ASP A 51 21.75 2.26 -0.35
N VAL A 52 20.53 2.42 0.20
CA VAL A 52 19.31 2.01 -0.51
C VAL A 52 18.60 3.17 -1.20
N SER A 53 18.14 2.94 -2.43
CA SER A 53 17.26 3.86 -3.14
C SER A 53 15.82 3.68 -2.69
N VAL A 54 15.25 4.70 -2.06
CA VAL A 54 13.88 4.65 -1.53
C VAL A 54 12.90 5.34 -2.49
N VAL A 55 11.78 4.68 -2.76
CA VAL A 55 10.64 5.26 -3.48
C VAL A 55 9.38 5.12 -2.63
N ILE A 56 8.78 6.24 -2.26
CA ILE A 56 7.56 6.30 -1.47
C ILE A 56 6.33 6.25 -2.38
N LEU A 57 5.48 5.24 -2.20
CA LEU A 57 4.21 5.11 -2.92
C LEU A 57 3.06 5.53 -2.01
N THR A 58 2.26 6.51 -2.44
CA THR A 58 1.13 7.03 -1.64
C THR A 58 -0.17 7.03 -2.41
N ASP A 59 -1.28 7.01 -1.67
CA ASP A 59 -2.61 7.23 -2.24
C ASP A 59 -2.88 8.73 -2.49
N ALA A 60 -4.12 9.05 -2.87
CA ALA A 60 -4.54 10.43 -3.13
C ALA A 60 -4.77 11.26 -1.86
N GLY A 61 -4.61 10.69 -0.67
CA GLY A 61 -4.74 11.40 0.61
C GLY A 61 -3.52 12.23 0.98
N PHE A 62 -2.38 11.98 0.33
CA PHE A 62 -1.15 12.74 0.57
C PHE A 62 -1.01 13.90 -0.43
N HIS A 63 -0.50 15.03 0.06
CA HIS A 63 -0.47 16.27 -0.68
C HIS A 63 0.95 16.82 -0.87
N LYS A 64 1.06 17.95 -1.60
CA LYS A 64 2.34 18.58 -1.93
C LYS A 64 3.33 18.70 -0.77
N PRO A 65 2.98 19.09 0.48
CA PRO A 65 3.96 19.20 1.57
C PRO A 65 4.68 17.88 1.88
N TRP A 66 3.97 16.75 1.74
CA TRP A 66 4.54 15.41 1.86
C TRP A 66 5.59 15.16 0.78
N PHE A 67 5.21 15.30 -0.48
CA PHE A 67 6.11 15.05 -1.62
C PHE A 67 7.34 15.94 -1.61
N ALA A 68 7.16 17.23 -1.29
CA ALA A 68 8.27 18.17 -1.16
C ALA A 68 9.23 17.78 -0.01
N HIS A 69 8.74 17.11 1.02
CA HIS A 69 9.60 16.62 2.10
C HIS A 69 10.34 15.35 1.69
N VAL A 70 9.68 14.42 1.02
CA VAL A 70 10.31 13.22 0.44
C VAL A 70 11.48 13.60 -0.50
N GLU A 71 11.29 14.62 -1.36
CA GLU A 71 12.37 15.17 -2.21
C GLU A 71 13.56 15.67 -1.41
N ARG A 72 13.31 16.39 -0.30
CA ARG A 72 14.38 16.91 0.57
C ARG A 72 15.18 15.81 1.27
N LEU A 73 14.56 14.65 1.52
CA LEU A 73 15.22 13.48 2.05
C LEU A 73 16.04 12.71 1.00
N GLY A 74 16.05 13.17 -0.26
CA GLY A 74 16.76 12.50 -1.35
C GLY A 74 16.01 11.30 -1.92
N TRP A 75 14.76 11.07 -1.54
CA TRP A 75 13.94 9.93 -1.94
C TRP A 75 13.09 10.24 -3.17
N GLY A 76 12.77 9.18 -3.94
CA GLY A 76 11.75 9.24 -4.97
C GLY A 76 10.33 9.08 -4.39
N TRP A 77 9.33 9.51 -5.13
CA TRP A 77 7.93 9.33 -4.76
C TRP A 77 7.04 9.12 -5.97
N VAL A 78 5.94 8.40 -5.75
CA VAL A 78 4.82 8.26 -6.70
C VAL A 78 3.54 8.47 -5.92
N GLY A 79 2.71 9.42 -6.35
CA GLY A 79 1.42 9.74 -5.76
C GLY A 79 0.31 9.82 -6.80
N ARG A 80 -0.92 9.47 -6.42
CA ARG A 80 -2.07 9.59 -7.30
C ARG A 80 -2.77 10.93 -7.09
N VAL A 81 -3.09 11.61 -8.18
CA VAL A 81 -3.98 12.78 -8.18
C VAL A 81 -5.34 12.36 -8.71
N ARG A 82 -6.42 12.71 -8.00
CA ARG A 82 -7.81 12.48 -8.40
C ARG A 82 -8.44 13.75 -8.95
N SER A 83 -9.60 13.59 -9.59
CA SER A 83 -10.45 14.72 -9.98
C SER A 83 -10.72 15.62 -8.76
N GLY A 84 -10.54 16.95 -8.92
CA GLY A 84 -10.64 17.91 -7.83
C GLY A 84 -9.49 17.88 -6.81
N GLY A 85 -8.53 16.95 -6.96
CA GLY A 85 -7.39 16.77 -6.04
C GLY A 85 -6.16 17.61 -6.33
N GLY A 86 -6.13 18.37 -7.41
CA GLY A 86 -5.00 19.21 -7.73
C GLY A 86 -4.99 19.77 -9.15
N HIS A 87 -4.18 20.78 -9.34
CA HIS A 87 -3.96 21.41 -10.63
C HIS A 87 -2.55 21.07 -11.12
N LEU A 88 -2.44 20.81 -12.40
CA LEU A 88 -1.20 20.48 -13.11
C LEU A 88 -0.95 21.48 -14.24
N SER A 89 0.32 21.74 -14.54
CA SER A 89 0.75 22.58 -15.64
C SER A 89 2.07 22.06 -16.20
N GLN A 90 2.30 22.21 -17.50
CA GLN A 90 3.59 21.97 -18.15
C GLN A 90 4.43 23.27 -18.30
N ASP A 91 3.76 24.41 -18.42
CA ASP A 91 4.37 25.71 -18.73
C ASP A 91 4.35 26.71 -17.55
N ARG A 92 3.80 26.30 -16.39
CA ARG A 92 3.57 27.14 -15.19
C ARG A 92 2.60 28.31 -15.39
N LYS A 93 2.00 28.44 -16.57
CA LYS A 93 1.06 29.50 -16.93
C LYS A 93 -0.37 28.94 -16.97
N HIS A 94 -0.57 27.85 -17.68
CA HIS A 94 -1.87 27.21 -17.88
C HIS A 94 -2.05 26.06 -16.91
N TRP A 95 -2.87 26.29 -15.88
CA TRP A 95 -3.16 25.31 -14.82
C TRP A 95 -4.49 24.64 -15.09
N GLN A 96 -4.47 23.33 -15.17
CA GLN A 96 -5.64 22.48 -15.45
C GLN A 96 -5.93 21.56 -14.28
N ASP A 97 -7.21 21.35 -13.97
CA ASP A 97 -7.64 20.29 -13.06
C ASP A 97 -7.23 18.92 -13.59
N ALA A 98 -6.95 18.00 -12.67
CA ALA A 98 -6.55 16.64 -13.01
C ALA A 98 -7.55 15.94 -13.95
N SER A 99 -8.83 16.24 -13.86
CA SER A 99 -9.87 15.64 -14.71
C SER A 99 -9.65 15.91 -16.21
N ARG A 100 -9.11 17.07 -16.56
CA ARG A 100 -8.79 17.41 -17.96
C ARG A 100 -7.67 16.58 -18.55
N TRP A 101 -6.80 16.04 -17.70
CA TRP A 101 -5.73 15.15 -18.12
C TRP A 101 -6.22 13.72 -18.38
N PHE A 102 -7.32 13.32 -17.74
CA PHE A 102 -7.88 11.97 -17.88
C PHE A 102 -8.26 11.62 -19.32
N ALA A 103 -8.68 12.59 -20.13
CA ALA A 103 -9.00 12.37 -21.55
C ALA A 103 -7.81 11.84 -22.38
N LYS A 104 -6.57 12.08 -21.89
CA LYS A 104 -5.35 11.61 -22.54
C LYS A 104 -4.95 10.20 -22.11
N ALA A 105 -5.61 9.62 -21.10
CA ALA A 105 -5.23 8.32 -20.55
C ALA A 105 -5.64 7.18 -21.49
N THR A 106 -4.70 6.29 -21.77
CA THR A 106 -4.90 5.08 -22.57
C THR A 106 -4.55 3.83 -21.77
N ARG A 107 -4.82 2.66 -22.33
CA ARG A 107 -4.40 1.38 -21.73
C ARG A 107 -2.89 1.13 -21.78
N LYS A 108 -2.16 1.90 -22.56
CA LYS A 108 -0.70 1.95 -22.54
C LYS A 108 -0.29 3.12 -21.63
N ALA A 109 0.57 2.88 -20.65
CA ALA A 109 1.05 3.93 -19.76
C ALA A 109 1.81 4.99 -20.56
N GLN A 110 1.45 6.26 -20.38
CA GLN A 110 2.03 7.40 -21.09
C GLN A 110 2.63 8.37 -20.09
N ARG A 111 3.89 8.79 -20.35
CA ARG A 111 4.55 9.82 -19.53
C ARG A 111 4.40 11.18 -20.18
N VAL A 112 4.17 12.18 -19.36
CA VAL A 112 4.32 13.60 -19.67
C VAL A 112 5.36 14.17 -18.70
N ALA A 113 6.52 14.52 -19.22
CA ALA A 113 7.63 15.04 -18.44
C ALA A 113 7.51 16.56 -18.23
N GLY A 114 8.25 17.07 -17.23
CA GLY A 114 8.40 18.51 -17.01
C GLY A 114 7.13 19.19 -16.51
N CYS A 115 6.32 18.49 -15.74
CA CYS A 115 5.07 19.00 -15.16
C CYS A 115 5.29 19.66 -13.80
N TRP A 116 4.30 20.41 -13.39
CA TRP A 116 4.24 21.08 -12.09
C TRP A 116 2.92 20.77 -11.40
N LEU A 117 3.01 20.38 -10.15
CA LEU A 117 1.87 20.11 -9.29
C LEU A 117 1.62 21.30 -8.37
N THR A 118 0.37 21.72 -8.24
CA THR A 118 -0.16 22.85 -7.45
C THR A 118 0.31 24.25 -7.90
N LYS A 119 -0.65 25.13 -8.17
CA LYS A 119 -0.42 26.50 -8.66
C LYS A 119 0.39 27.35 -7.66
N ARG A 120 0.03 27.28 -6.36
CA ARG A 120 0.61 28.14 -5.32
C ARG A 120 2.07 27.79 -4.97
N HIS A 121 2.42 26.51 -4.97
CA HIS A 121 3.70 26.05 -4.43
C HIS A 121 4.60 25.32 -5.43
N ARG A 122 4.15 25.11 -6.65
CA ARG A 122 4.89 24.65 -7.83
C ARG A 122 5.90 23.52 -7.53
N LEU A 123 5.42 22.32 -7.23
CA LEU A 123 6.28 21.16 -7.09
C LEU A 123 6.56 20.56 -8.47
N ALA A 124 7.84 20.47 -8.86
CA ALA A 124 8.25 19.80 -10.08
C ALA A 124 7.91 18.30 -10.01
N CYS A 125 7.36 17.76 -11.08
CA CYS A 125 7.02 16.35 -11.18
C CYS A 125 6.94 15.91 -12.65
N ASP A 126 7.00 14.62 -12.89
CA ASP A 126 6.47 14.03 -14.11
C ASP A 126 5.11 13.40 -13.84
N VAL A 127 4.36 13.18 -14.90
CA VAL A 127 3.02 12.59 -14.84
C VAL A 127 2.99 11.30 -15.67
N VAL A 128 2.39 10.25 -15.12
CA VAL A 128 2.04 9.04 -15.87
C VAL A 128 0.54 8.90 -15.91
N LEU A 129 -0.01 8.79 -17.12
CA LEU A 129 -1.43 8.56 -17.39
C LEU A 129 -1.64 7.10 -17.78
N TYR A 130 -2.65 6.47 -17.17
CA TYR A 130 -2.97 5.07 -17.43
C TYR A 130 -4.44 4.77 -17.19
N GLN A 131 -5.10 4.13 -18.16
CA GLN A 131 -6.46 3.63 -18.03
C GLN A 131 -6.47 2.15 -17.68
N ARG A 132 -6.73 1.84 -16.40
CA ARG A 132 -6.81 0.45 -15.95
C ARG A 132 -8.01 -0.29 -16.56
N ARG A 133 -7.84 -1.55 -16.93
CA ARG A 133 -8.96 -2.45 -17.24
C ARG A 133 -9.73 -2.75 -15.96
N VAL A 134 -11.00 -2.36 -15.91
CA VAL A 134 -11.87 -2.63 -14.76
C VAL A 134 -12.59 -3.94 -15.00
N LYS A 135 -12.42 -4.91 -14.10
CA LYS A 135 -13.25 -6.11 -14.05
C LYS A 135 -14.62 -5.74 -13.47
N GLY A 136 -15.70 -6.38 -13.94
CA GLY A 136 -17.08 -6.11 -13.49
C GLY A 136 -17.21 -6.04 -11.96
N GLY A 137 -18.02 -5.12 -11.47
CA GLY A 137 -18.22 -4.93 -10.02
C GLY A 137 -18.98 -6.09 -9.37
N LYS A 138 -18.64 -6.38 -8.11
CA LYS A 138 -19.32 -7.41 -7.32
C LYS A 138 -20.78 -6.99 -7.01
N ARG A 139 -21.72 -7.93 -7.14
CA ARG A 139 -23.15 -7.73 -6.80
C ARG A 139 -23.39 -7.65 -5.28
N TYR A 140 -22.53 -8.30 -4.49
CA TYR A 140 -22.65 -8.42 -3.03
C TYR A 140 -21.42 -7.85 -2.35
N GLY A 141 -21.63 -7.20 -1.21
CA GLY A 141 -20.56 -6.78 -0.30
C GLY A 141 -19.94 -7.97 0.41
N ARG A 142 -18.88 -7.71 1.20
CA ARG A 142 -18.15 -8.77 1.93
C ARG A 142 -18.99 -9.57 2.93
N ALA A 143 -20.03 -8.96 3.47
CA ALA A 143 -20.93 -9.59 4.46
C ALA A 143 -22.15 -10.29 3.81
N GLY A 144 -22.13 -10.50 2.48
CA GLY A 144 -23.25 -11.10 1.77
C GLY A 144 -24.42 -10.15 1.51
N TYR A 145 -24.40 -8.93 2.04
CA TYR A 145 -25.47 -7.95 1.80
C TYR A 145 -25.38 -7.34 0.40
N LYS A 146 -26.55 -7.09 -0.21
CA LYS A 146 -26.63 -6.37 -1.49
C LYS A 146 -26.04 -4.95 -1.32
N VAL A 147 -25.10 -4.60 -2.19
CA VAL A 147 -24.57 -3.23 -2.25
C VAL A 147 -25.66 -2.31 -2.82
N THR A 148 -25.90 -1.16 -2.18
CA THR A 148 -26.89 -0.19 -2.67
C THR A 148 -26.54 0.29 -4.08
N PRO A 149 -27.52 0.61 -4.94
CA PRO A 149 -27.28 1.10 -6.30
C PRO A 149 -26.34 2.31 -6.32
N LYS A 150 -26.52 3.25 -5.39
CA LYS A 150 -25.68 4.46 -5.25
C LYS A 150 -24.23 4.09 -4.93
N ALA A 151 -23.98 3.27 -3.92
CA ALA A 151 -22.63 2.82 -3.55
C ALA A 151 -21.96 2.04 -4.68
N ARG A 152 -22.73 1.25 -5.44
CA ARG A 152 -22.24 0.53 -6.62
C ARG A 152 -21.84 1.47 -7.74
N GLN A 153 -22.64 2.51 -8.00
CA GLN A 153 -22.35 3.53 -9.01
C GLN A 153 -21.10 4.33 -8.64
N GLU A 154 -20.96 4.75 -7.38
CA GLU A 154 -19.78 5.46 -6.88
C GLU A 154 -18.52 4.60 -6.97
N ALA A 155 -18.60 3.33 -6.54
CA ALA A 155 -17.49 2.38 -6.67
C ALA A 155 -17.11 2.17 -8.15
N ARG A 156 -18.08 2.09 -9.05
CA ARG A 156 -17.86 1.97 -10.49
C ARG A 156 -17.19 3.22 -11.06
N LYS A 157 -17.68 4.42 -10.74
CA LYS A 157 -17.05 5.69 -11.15
C LYS A 157 -15.60 5.76 -10.67
N SER A 158 -15.36 5.48 -9.39
CA SER A 158 -14.00 5.48 -8.81
C SER A 158 -13.08 4.43 -9.45
N ALA A 159 -13.61 3.25 -9.80
CA ALA A 159 -12.84 2.19 -10.46
C ALA A 159 -12.49 2.52 -11.92
N HIS A 160 -13.35 3.26 -12.62
CA HIS A 160 -13.17 3.70 -14.00
C HIS A 160 -12.34 4.97 -14.14
N GLU A 161 -12.13 5.73 -13.05
CA GLU A 161 -11.29 6.93 -13.09
C GLU A 161 -9.86 6.56 -13.49
N PRO A 162 -9.31 7.17 -14.56
CA PRO A 162 -7.94 6.92 -14.97
C PRO A 162 -6.94 7.18 -13.83
N TRP A 163 -5.82 6.51 -13.88
CA TRP A 163 -4.72 6.82 -13.00
C TRP A 163 -3.91 7.97 -13.57
N LEU A 164 -3.92 9.08 -12.85
CA LEU A 164 -2.98 10.17 -13.01
C LEU A 164 -1.98 10.05 -11.87
N LEU A 165 -0.81 9.51 -12.16
CA LEU A 165 0.27 9.32 -11.21
C LEU A 165 1.28 10.44 -11.41
N THR A 166 1.46 11.27 -10.40
CA THR A 166 2.57 12.21 -10.35
C THR A 166 3.75 11.55 -9.67
N HIS A 167 4.94 11.80 -10.13
CA HIS A 167 6.13 11.23 -9.52
C HIS A 167 7.32 12.19 -9.51
N SER A 168 8.27 11.91 -8.63
CA SER A 168 9.53 12.62 -8.50
C SER A 168 10.27 12.69 -9.84
N PRO A 169 10.86 13.85 -10.21
CA PRO A 169 11.78 13.94 -11.35
C PRO A 169 12.99 13.01 -11.23
N ARG A 170 13.36 12.59 -10.01
CA ARG A 170 14.41 11.58 -9.77
C ARG A 170 14.13 10.24 -10.44
N LEU A 171 12.86 9.95 -10.73
CA LEU A 171 12.39 8.74 -11.40
C LEU A 171 12.20 8.91 -12.91
N SER A 172 12.71 9.97 -13.52
CA SER A 172 12.58 10.23 -14.96
C SER A 172 13.18 9.12 -15.83
N HIS A 173 14.18 8.40 -15.32
CA HIS A 173 14.80 7.24 -15.98
C HIS A 173 13.93 5.96 -15.91
N VAL A 174 12.94 5.90 -15.01
CA VAL A 174 12.07 4.73 -14.83
C VAL A 174 10.97 4.75 -15.89
N ARG A 175 10.70 3.64 -16.55
CA ARG A 175 9.66 3.53 -17.57
C ARG A 175 8.26 3.76 -17.01
N ALA A 176 7.37 4.33 -17.82
CA ALA A 176 5.99 4.64 -17.39
C ALA A 176 5.20 3.41 -16.93
N ASP A 177 5.36 2.27 -17.61
CA ASP A 177 4.74 1.00 -17.21
C ASP A 177 5.28 0.48 -15.88
N GLN A 178 6.56 0.69 -15.59
CA GLN A 178 7.16 0.33 -14.30
C GLN A 178 6.60 1.21 -13.16
N ILE A 179 6.39 2.51 -13.38
CA ILE A 179 5.70 3.40 -12.41
C ILE A 179 4.29 2.89 -12.11
N VAL A 180 3.55 2.47 -13.13
CA VAL A 180 2.21 1.88 -12.98
C VAL A 180 2.29 0.55 -12.21
N ALA A 181 3.26 -0.30 -12.51
CA ALA A 181 3.48 -1.58 -11.82
C ALA A 181 3.78 -1.35 -10.33
N TRP A 182 4.69 -0.43 -9.99
CA TRP A 182 4.98 -0.07 -8.60
C TRP A 182 3.74 0.46 -7.89
N TYR A 183 3.03 1.41 -8.49
CA TYR A 183 1.84 1.97 -7.88
C TYR A 183 0.74 0.94 -7.64
N SER A 184 0.59 -0.05 -8.53
CA SER A 184 -0.40 -1.11 -8.37
C SER A 184 -0.14 -1.98 -7.12
N GLN A 185 1.11 -2.12 -6.71
CA GLN A 185 1.51 -2.88 -5.52
C GLN A 185 1.16 -2.15 -4.21
N ARG A 186 0.87 -0.83 -4.25
CA ARG A 186 0.37 -0.07 -3.11
C ARG A 186 -0.85 -0.72 -2.44
N MET A 187 -1.63 -1.49 -3.20
CA MET A 187 -2.76 -2.24 -2.65
C MET A 187 -2.37 -3.21 -1.53
N GLN A 188 -1.11 -3.63 -1.44
CA GLN A 188 -0.63 -4.52 -0.38
C GLN A 188 -0.79 -3.89 1.01
N ILE A 189 -0.60 -2.57 1.16
CA ILE A 189 -0.81 -1.88 2.44
C ILE A 189 -2.30 -1.79 2.81
N GLU A 190 -3.19 -1.64 1.81
CA GLU A 190 -4.64 -1.67 2.04
C GLU A 190 -5.10 -3.05 2.52
N GLU A 191 -4.50 -4.11 2.00
CA GLU A 191 -4.76 -5.47 2.46
C GLU A 191 -4.27 -5.68 3.91
N ASN A 192 -3.12 -5.10 4.30
CA ASN A 192 -2.65 -5.11 5.70
C ASN A 192 -3.64 -4.43 6.64
N PHE A 193 -4.13 -3.22 6.27
CA PHE A 193 -5.14 -2.53 7.07
C PHE A 193 -6.43 -3.34 7.20
N ARG A 194 -6.79 -4.08 6.15
CA ARG A 194 -7.95 -4.96 6.18
C ARG A 194 -7.73 -6.12 7.14
N ASP A 195 -6.59 -6.77 7.08
CA ASP A 195 -6.27 -7.92 7.92
C ASP A 195 -6.20 -7.50 9.40
N HIS A 196 -5.57 -6.38 9.73
CA HIS A 196 -5.59 -5.86 11.10
C HIS A 196 -7.00 -5.58 11.63
N LYS A 197 -7.92 -5.14 10.78
CA LYS A 197 -9.31 -4.81 11.18
C LYS A 197 -10.24 -6.02 11.21
N SER A 198 -9.93 -7.08 10.48
CA SER A 198 -10.79 -8.25 10.34
C SER A 198 -10.76 -9.10 11.61
N PRO A 199 -11.91 -9.47 12.18
CA PRO A 199 -11.97 -10.44 13.28
C PRO A 199 -11.79 -11.89 12.79
N VAL A 200 -11.97 -12.15 11.49
CA VAL A 200 -11.89 -13.50 10.92
C VAL A 200 -10.49 -13.84 10.42
N PHE A 201 -9.82 -12.88 9.78
CA PHE A 201 -8.53 -13.09 9.12
C PHE A 201 -7.39 -12.29 9.73
N GLY A 202 -7.59 -11.70 10.89
CA GLY A 202 -6.60 -10.81 11.48
C GLY A 202 -6.85 -10.54 12.96
N LEU A 203 -6.29 -9.42 13.42
CA LEU A 203 -6.22 -9.07 14.84
C LEU A 203 -7.53 -8.56 15.43
N GLY A 204 -8.59 -8.43 14.64
CA GLY A 204 -9.87 -7.94 15.15
C GLY A 204 -9.81 -6.57 15.83
N LEU A 205 -8.92 -5.67 15.41
CA LEU A 205 -8.73 -4.37 16.07
C LEU A 205 -10.00 -3.53 16.18
N ARG A 206 -11.00 -3.77 15.35
CA ARG A 206 -12.34 -3.15 15.50
C ARG A 206 -13.05 -3.55 16.79
N VAL A 207 -12.78 -4.77 17.27
CA VAL A 207 -13.40 -5.33 18.48
C VAL A 207 -12.66 -4.88 19.72
N SER A 208 -11.37 -4.49 19.61
CA SER A 208 -10.54 -4.10 20.75
C SER A 208 -11.03 -2.87 21.49
N GLN A 209 -11.87 -2.03 20.86
CA GLN A 209 -12.42 -0.76 21.38
C GLN A 209 -11.37 0.12 22.06
N SER A 210 -10.12 0.07 21.58
CA SER A 210 -9.01 0.83 22.17
C SER A 210 -9.31 2.33 22.22
N ARG A 211 -9.19 2.91 23.42
CA ARG A 211 -9.40 4.34 23.69
C ARG A 211 -8.08 5.11 23.83
N SER A 212 -6.94 4.44 23.79
CA SER A 212 -5.59 4.99 23.92
C SER A 212 -4.80 4.75 22.64
N ALA A 213 -4.10 5.78 22.15
CA ALA A 213 -3.20 5.67 21.00
C ALA A 213 -2.06 4.68 21.26
N ASN A 214 -1.47 4.71 22.47
CA ASN A 214 -0.37 3.82 22.85
C ASN A 214 -0.82 2.35 22.88
N ARG A 215 -2.00 2.08 23.46
CA ARG A 215 -2.56 0.72 23.43
C ARG A 215 -2.80 0.25 22.00
N LEU A 216 -3.34 1.11 21.13
CA LEU A 216 -3.56 0.77 19.74
C LEU A 216 -2.23 0.51 19.02
N LEU A 217 -1.20 1.34 19.28
CA LEU A 217 0.14 1.17 18.73
C LEU A 217 0.77 -0.17 19.16
N ALA A 218 0.65 -0.54 20.43
CA ALA A 218 1.14 -1.83 20.94
C ALA A 218 0.44 -3.01 20.24
N LEU A 219 -0.89 -2.96 20.07
CA LEU A 219 -1.64 -3.99 19.36
C LEU A 219 -1.24 -4.08 17.87
N LEU A 220 -0.98 -2.95 17.23
CA LEU A 220 -0.50 -2.88 15.86
C LEU A 220 0.92 -3.45 15.74
N LEU A 221 1.80 -3.22 16.72
CA LEU A 221 3.14 -3.79 16.76
C LEU A 221 3.07 -5.32 16.87
N ILE A 222 2.31 -5.84 17.84
CA ILE A 222 2.08 -7.30 17.99
C ILE A 222 1.58 -7.90 16.67
N GLY A 223 0.61 -7.24 16.03
CA GLY A 223 0.10 -7.70 14.75
C GLY A 223 1.10 -7.65 13.60
N SER A 224 1.98 -6.67 13.59
CA SER A 224 3.01 -6.57 12.56
C SER A 224 4.05 -7.67 12.74
N VAL A 225 4.46 -7.96 13.97
CA VAL A 225 5.37 -9.08 14.29
C VAL A 225 4.73 -10.42 13.94
N ALA A 226 3.48 -10.63 14.33
CA ALA A 226 2.75 -11.86 13.97
C ALA A 226 2.63 -12.03 12.45
N ALA A 227 2.32 -10.97 11.71
CA ALA A 227 2.26 -11.00 10.25
C ALA A 227 3.64 -11.33 9.63
N TYR A 228 4.72 -10.83 10.19
CA TYR A 228 6.08 -11.13 9.74
C TYR A 228 6.43 -12.61 9.96
N LEU A 229 6.16 -13.15 11.14
CA LEU A 229 6.36 -14.57 11.44
C LEU A 229 5.52 -15.48 10.53
N LEU A 230 4.23 -15.17 10.37
CA LEU A 230 3.34 -15.90 9.46
C LEU A 230 3.81 -15.85 8.00
N TRP A 231 4.41 -14.73 7.59
CA TRP A 231 5.01 -14.64 6.26
C TRP A 231 6.17 -15.61 6.08
N HIS A 232 7.08 -15.71 7.04
CA HIS A 232 8.21 -16.68 7.01
C HIS A 232 7.71 -18.12 7.00
N ILE A 233 6.76 -18.47 7.88
CA ILE A 233 6.13 -19.79 7.89
C ILE A 233 5.50 -20.11 6.52
N GLY A 234 4.82 -19.14 5.92
CA GLY A 234 4.24 -19.28 4.58
C GLY A 234 5.28 -19.47 3.48
N GLN A 235 6.45 -18.81 3.58
CA GLN A 235 7.56 -19.03 2.64
C GLN A 235 8.15 -20.45 2.76
N LEU A 236 8.37 -20.92 3.98
CA LEU A 236 8.85 -22.30 4.22
C LEU A 236 7.84 -23.30 3.67
N ALA A 237 6.56 -23.13 3.98
CA ALA A 237 5.49 -24.00 3.50
C ALA A 237 5.39 -24.00 1.96
N GLU A 238 5.63 -22.87 1.31
CA GLU A 238 5.66 -22.80 -0.16
C GLU A 238 6.88 -23.54 -0.71
N ALA A 239 8.06 -23.35 -0.11
CA ALA A 239 9.29 -24.03 -0.52
C ALA A 239 9.22 -25.56 -0.38
N GLU A 240 8.53 -26.04 0.66
CA GLU A 240 8.29 -27.48 0.91
C GLU A 240 7.06 -28.03 0.12
N GLY A 241 6.44 -27.21 -0.72
CA GLY A 241 5.29 -27.64 -1.54
C GLY A 241 3.98 -27.81 -0.75
N LEU A 242 3.93 -27.48 0.56
CA LEU A 242 2.73 -27.66 1.41
C LEU A 242 1.54 -26.78 0.95
N HIS A 243 1.81 -25.68 0.22
CA HIS A 243 0.78 -24.85 -0.38
C HIS A 243 -0.15 -25.61 -1.33
N GLN A 244 0.31 -26.74 -1.88
CA GLN A 244 -0.48 -27.62 -2.76
C GLN A 244 -1.73 -28.17 -2.08
N ARG A 245 -1.69 -28.37 -0.75
CA ARG A 245 -2.82 -28.88 0.05
C ARG A 245 -3.97 -27.88 0.18
N PHE A 246 -3.72 -26.60 -0.10
CA PHE A 246 -4.65 -25.49 0.12
C PHE A 246 -5.07 -24.80 -1.19
N LYS A 247 -4.95 -25.45 -2.32
CA LYS A 247 -5.37 -24.92 -3.61
C LYS A 247 -6.26 -25.88 -4.37
N ALA A 248 -7.02 -25.37 -5.34
CA ALA A 248 -7.74 -26.20 -6.29
C ALA A 248 -6.75 -27.01 -7.16
N THR A 249 -7.10 -28.27 -7.45
CA THR A 249 -6.27 -29.17 -8.27
C THR A 249 -5.99 -28.63 -9.68
N THR A 250 -6.90 -27.79 -10.20
CA THR A 250 -6.79 -27.16 -11.52
C THR A 250 -5.81 -25.99 -11.59
N ARG A 251 -5.24 -25.54 -10.46
CA ARG A 251 -4.32 -24.41 -10.40
C ARG A 251 -2.90 -24.87 -10.11
N THR A 252 -1.93 -24.28 -10.80
CA THR A 252 -0.50 -24.50 -10.54
C THR A 252 0.05 -23.56 -9.49
N ALA A 253 -0.41 -22.30 -9.50
CA ALA A 253 0.07 -21.27 -8.61
C ALA A 253 -0.67 -21.29 -7.25
N ARG A 254 0.01 -20.78 -6.22
CA ARG A 254 -0.54 -20.53 -4.88
C ARG A 254 -1.80 -19.63 -4.93
N GLU A 255 -2.83 -19.97 -4.18
CA GLU A 255 -4.09 -19.20 -4.10
C GLU A 255 -4.10 -18.18 -2.97
N PHE A 256 -3.41 -18.46 -1.87
CA PHE A 256 -3.36 -17.62 -0.67
C PHE A 256 -2.12 -16.71 -0.66
N SER A 257 -2.18 -15.57 0.04
CA SER A 257 -0.98 -14.83 0.38
C SER A 257 -0.08 -15.65 1.30
N LEU A 258 1.22 -15.36 1.36
CA LEU A 258 2.15 -16.08 2.25
C LEU A 258 1.72 -16.00 3.71
N ILE A 259 1.24 -14.83 4.17
CA ILE A 259 0.73 -14.67 5.53
C ILE A 259 -0.48 -15.59 5.79
N ASN A 260 -1.42 -15.67 4.85
CA ASN A 260 -2.58 -16.56 5.00
C ASN A 260 -2.18 -18.03 4.92
N LEU A 261 -1.21 -18.37 4.08
CA LEU A 261 -0.67 -19.73 4.03
C LEU A 261 -0.02 -20.08 5.37
N GLY A 262 0.80 -19.19 5.93
CA GLY A 262 1.39 -19.38 7.25
C GLY A 262 0.34 -19.57 8.34
N LEU A 263 -0.74 -18.79 8.31
CA LEU A 263 -1.86 -18.95 9.25
C LEU A 263 -2.53 -20.33 9.11
N LEU A 264 -2.77 -20.80 7.87
CA LEU A 264 -3.35 -22.13 7.61
C LEU A 264 -2.43 -23.24 8.09
N ILE A 265 -1.12 -23.12 7.84
CA ILE A 265 -0.13 -24.09 8.33
C ILE A 265 -0.11 -24.11 9.86
N CYS A 266 -0.09 -22.96 10.53
CA CYS A 266 -0.17 -22.91 11.99
C CYS A 266 -1.45 -23.56 12.51
N ALA A 267 -2.59 -23.33 11.89
CA ALA A 267 -3.86 -23.91 12.31
C ALA A 267 -3.93 -25.43 12.16
N VAL A 268 -3.30 -25.99 11.10
CA VAL A 268 -3.38 -27.41 10.78
C VAL A 268 -2.18 -28.21 11.31
N HIS A 269 -1.00 -27.59 11.45
CA HIS A 269 0.27 -28.27 11.72
C HIS A 269 1.03 -27.77 12.95
N LEU A 270 0.37 -27.03 13.87
CA LEU A 270 1.05 -26.62 15.12
C LEU A 270 1.69 -27.80 15.88
N ALA A 271 1.18 -29.03 15.68
CA ALA A 271 1.75 -30.27 16.23
C ALA A 271 2.86 -30.91 15.37
N GLY A 272 3.07 -30.44 14.12
CA GLY A 272 3.97 -31.07 13.14
C GLY A 272 5.13 -30.21 12.65
N LEU A 273 5.25 -28.96 13.13
CA LEU A 273 6.47 -28.16 12.90
C LEU A 273 7.61 -28.78 13.70
N THR A 274 8.38 -29.66 13.05
CA THR A 274 9.52 -30.31 13.65
C THR A 274 10.54 -29.26 14.10
N HIS A 275 11.30 -29.57 15.16
CA HIS A 275 12.42 -28.78 15.71
C HIS A 275 13.39 -28.30 14.61
N HIS A 276 13.54 -29.07 13.55
CA HIS A 276 14.39 -28.79 12.39
C HIS A 276 13.88 -27.61 11.55
N ALA A 277 12.59 -27.47 11.32
CA ALA A 277 11.99 -26.36 10.56
C ALA A 277 12.10 -25.04 11.34
N LEU A 278 11.96 -25.10 12.67
CA LEU A 278 12.18 -23.94 13.54
C LEU A 278 13.66 -23.53 13.58
N ALA A 279 14.60 -24.47 13.67
CA ALA A 279 16.04 -24.19 13.62
C ALA A 279 16.44 -23.52 12.29
N SER A 280 15.97 -24.03 11.15
CA SER A 280 16.17 -23.41 9.83
C SER A 280 15.56 -22.00 9.73
N LEU A 281 14.44 -21.75 10.43
CA LEU A 281 13.85 -20.42 10.52
C LEU A 281 14.77 -19.46 11.30
N TYR A 282 15.30 -19.89 12.44
CA TYR A 282 16.23 -19.11 13.27
C TYR A 282 17.53 -18.79 12.53
N GLU A 283 18.12 -19.77 11.83
CA GLU A 283 19.32 -19.55 11.01
C GLU A 283 19.08 -18.51 9.89
N ARG A 284 17.91 -18.55 9.23
CA ARG A 284 17.56 -17.55 8.20
C ARG A 284 17.27 -16.16 8.77
N LEU A 285 16.86 -16.06 10.02
CA LEU A 285 16.63 -14.82 10.73
C LEU A 285 17.90 -14.23 11.35
N GLY A 286 19.02 -15.00 11.34
CA GLY A 286 20.29 -14.59 11.94
C GLY A 286 20.19 -14.44 13.47
N ILE A 287 19.30 -15.22 14.13
CA ILE A 287 19.11 -15.25 15.59
C ILE A 287 19.69 -16.55 16.13
#